data_4691fbeec281f08ae21859807009a07b
#
_entry.id   4691fbeec281f08ae21859807009a07b
#
_cell.length_a   1.000
_cell.length_b   1.000
_cell.length_c   1.000
_cell.angle_alpha   90.00
_cell.angle_beta   90.00
_cell.angle_gamma   90.00
#
_symmetry.space_group_name_H-M   'P 1'
#
loop_
_entity.id
_entity.type
_entity.pdbx_description
1 polymer ?
#
loop_
_entity_poly.entity_id
_entity_poly.type
_entity_poly.pdbx_seq_one_letter_code
_entity_poly.pdbx_strand_id
1 'polypeptide(L)'
;VQGVLRQLKAAIDQFSAPANRVVYVRRIAAALMEFARRAEPGSDHQLAFARSFISSAGTEDELTILTGLLDGSVVWPGLAVDTDLRWSLIQRLVTVGRFGDAEIDAELVRDDTATGRRQAAVARAARPTAAAKAQAWADITERTDLPNAILEATIGGFMHPDQIELLTPYRDTYFAILGEMWKSRTNETATNITVGLYPFLLVDETTISMTDAAIAGDLGATPQRLLAEGRDGVERAARARARDARG
;
A
#
# COMPACT_ATOMS: atom_id res chain seq x y z
N VAL A 1 17.74 4.17 10.58
CA VAL A 1 16.89 2.98 10.71
C VAL A 1 15.69 3.07 9.78
N GLN A 2 14.80 4.06 9.85
CA GLN A 2 13.55 4.14 9.07
C GLN A 2 13.77 4.01 7.55
N GLY A 3 14.81 4.66 6.98
CA GLY A 3 15.14 4.56 5.55
C GLY A 3 15.48 3.12 5.13
N VAL A 4 16.26 2.41 5.94
CA VAL A 4 16.63 1.01 5.69
C VAL A 4 15.41 0.09 5.75
N LEU A 5 14.53 0.27 6.77
CA LEU A 5 13.31 -0.53 6.91
C LEU A 5 12.35 -0.33 5.73
N ARG A 6 12.22 0.90 5.24
CA ARG A 6 11.43 1.21 4.04
C ARG A 6 12.00 0.54 2.79
N GLN A 7 13.33 0.61 2.59
CA GLN A 7 14.00 -0.06 1.47
C GLN A 7 13.85 -1.57 1.55
N LEU A 8 13.98 -2.14 2.74
CA LEU A 8 13.78 -3.57 2.97
C LEU A 8 12.36 -4.02 2.62
N LYS A 9 11.35 -3.26 3.08
CA LYS A 9 9.95 -3.54 2.73
C LYS A 9 9.73 -3.46 1.21
N ALA A 10 10.20 -2.40 0.56
CA ALA A 10 10.10 -2.26 -0.90
C ALA A 10 10.80 -3.40 -1.64
N ALA A 11 11.98 -3.84 -1.18
CA ALA A 11 12.70 -4.97 -1.76
C ALA A 11 11.87 -6.27 -1.67
N ILE A 12 11.25 -6.53 -0.52
CA ILE A 12 10.42 -7.73 -0.33
C ILE A 12 9.14 -7.65 -1.16
N ASP A 13 8.43 -6.54 -1.11
CA ASP A 13 7.13 -6.42 -1.76
C ASP A 13 7.23 -6.42 -3.29
N GLN A 14 8.25 -5.81 -3.85
CA GLN A 14 8.38 -5.63 -5.28
C GLN A 14 9.33 -6.63 -5.95
N PHE A 15 10.47 -6.96 -5.31
CA PHE A 15 11.56 -7.67 -5.97
C PHE A 15 11.71 -9.13 -5.55
N SER A 16 11.03 -9.60 -4.50
CA SER A 16 11.05 -11.02 -4.12
C SER A 16 10.11 -11.85 -4.98
N ALA A 17 10.51 -13.08 -5.29
CA ALA A 17 9.63 -14.06 -5.90
C ALA A 17 8.39 -14.30 -5.01
N PRO A 18 7.18 -14.48 -5.58
CA PRO A 18 5.96 -14.60 -4.76
C PRO A 18 6.03 -15.66 -3.66
N ALA A 19 6.61 -16.83 -3.95
CA ALA A 19 6.78 -17.89 -2.96
C ALA A 19 7.74 -17.49 -1.81
N ASN A 20 8.84 -16.80 -2.12
CA ASN A 20 9.81 -16.36 -1.14
C ASN A 20 9.32 -15.15 -0.33
N ARG A 21 8.51 -14.28 -0.94
CA ARG A 21 7.93 -13.11 -0.28
C ARG A 21 7.19 -13.49 1.01
N VAL A 22 6.39 -14.54 0.98
CA VAL A 22 5.65 -15.01 2.17
C VAL A 22 6.59 -15.38 3.31
N VAL A 23 7.71 -16.04 3.00
CA VAL A 23 8.73 -16.43 3.98
C VAL A 23 9.44 -15.19 4.52
N TYR A 24 9.84 -14.28 3.65
CA TYR A 24 10.56 -13.06 4.04
C TYR A 24 9.70 -12.14 4.91
N VAL A 25 8.43 -11.93 4.56
CA VAL A 25 7.50 -11.12 5.37
C VAL A 25 7.36 -11.70 6.78
N ARG A 26 7.18 -13.02 6.92
CA ARG A 26 7.07 -13.67 8.23
C ARG A 26 8.34 -13.51 9.08
N ARG A 27 9.51 -13.75 8.47
CA ARG A 27 10.80 -13.62 9.16
C ARG A 27 11.06 -12.19 9.63
N ILE A 28 10.72 -11.22 8.80
CA ILE A 28 10.90 -9.80 9.13
C ILE A 28 9.91 -9.36 10.19
N ALA A 29 8.64 -9.75 10.12
CA ALA A 29 7.65 -9.42 11.14
C ALA A 29 8.10 -9.92 12.52
N ALA A 30 8.56 -11.17 12.62
CA ALA A 30 9.08 -11.73 13.86
C ALA A 30 10.30 -10.95 14.39
N ALA A 31 11.28 -10.66 13.53
CA ALA A 31 12.47 -9.90 13.91
C ALA A 31 12.13 -8.45 14.34
N LEU A 32 11.23 -7.78 13.62
CA LEU A 32 10.81 -6.41 13.94
C LEU A 32 10.07 -6.34 15.27
N MET A 33 9.23 -7.34 15.56
CA MET A 33 8.55 -7.46 16.87
C MET A 33 9.59 -7.60 18.01
N GLU A 34 10.59 -8.45 17.81
CA GLU A 34 11.66 -8.64 18.79
C GLU A 34 12.48 -7.35 18.98
N PHE A 35 12.86 -6.67 17.90
CA PHE A 35 13.57 -5.41 17.97
C PHE A 35 12.77 -4.31 18.65
N ALA A 36 11.47 -4.20 18.36
CA ALA A 36 10.60 -3.23 19.03
C ALA A 36 10.49 -3.46 20.54
N ARG A 37 10.47 -4.74 20.98
CA ARG A 37 10.41 -5.10 22.40
C ARG A 37 11.74 -4.88 23.13
N ARG A 38 12.88 -5.03 22.44
CA ARG A 38 14.22 -4.88 23.02
C ARG A 38 14.81 -3.48 22.92
N ALA A 39 14.27 -2.64 22.03
CA ALA A 39 14.73 -1.27 21.90
C ALA A 39 14.52 -0.50 23.21
N GLU A 40 15.33 0.53 23.42
CA GLU A 40 15.18 1.44 24.54
C GLU A 40 13.74 1.98 24.57
N PRO A 41 13.05 1.84 25.71
CA PRO A 41 11.67 2.29 25.85
C PRO A 41 11.50 3.77 25.49
N GLY A 42 10.54 4.08 24.61
CA GLY A 42 10.25 5.45 24.16
C GLY A 42 11.22 5.99 23.11
N SER A 43 12.18 5.20 22.63
CA SER A 43 13.12 5.63 21.61
C SER A 43 12.50 5.68 20.20
N ASP A 44 13.07 6.51 19.33
CA ASP A 44 12.74 6.53 17.90
C ASP A 44 12.97 5.17 17.22
N HIS A 45 13.91 4.38 17.70
CA HIS A 45 14.16 3.03 17.21
C HIS A 45 13.01 2.09 17.56
N GLN A 46 12.51 2.15 18.80
CA GLN A 46 11.35 1.37 19.21
C GLN A 46 10.14 1.68 18.33
N LEU A 47 9.84 2.96 18.13
CA LEU A 47 8.72 3.40 17.28
C LEU A 47 8.90 2.95 15.83
N ALA A 48 10.11 3.07 15.27
CA ALA A 48 10.39 2.65 13.90
C ALA A 48 10.21 1.14 13.70
N PHE A 49 10.70 0.32 14.65
CA PHE A 49 10.50 -1.13 14.60
C PHE A 49 9.04 -1.52 14.82
N ALA A 50 8.33 -0.87 15.75
CA ALA A 50 6.91 -1.11 15.99
C ALA A 50 6.06 -0.81 14.74
N ARG A 51 6.25 0.34 14.08
CA ARG A 51 5.55 0.69 12.83
C ARG A 51 5.84 -0.30 11.71
N SER A 52 7.09 -0.74 11.59
CA SER A 52 7.47 -1.71 10.57
C SER A 52 6.92 -3.11 10.86
N PHE A 53 6.87 -3.52 12.14
CA PHE A 53 6.18 -4.74 12.58
C PHE A 53 4.69 -4.68 12.23
N ILE A 54 3.99 -3.61 12.63
CA ILE A 54 2.58 -3.42 12.34
C ILE A 54 2.29 -3.61 10.84
N SER A 55 3.09 -2.97 9.97
CA SER A 55 2.88 -3.06 8.52
C SER A 55 3.17 -4.45 7.92
N SER A 56 3.84 -5.34 8.66
CA SER A 56 4.27 -6.66 8.19
C SER A 56 3.54 -7.82 8.90
N ALA A 57 2.88 -7.56 10.03
CA ALA A 57 2.19 -8.56 10.84
C ALA A 57 1.08 -9.26 10.01
N GLY A 58 1.02 -10.60 10.08
CA GLY A 58 0.06 -11.37 9.30
C GLY A 58 -0.38 -12.69 9.90
N THR A 59 0.29 -13.18 10.95
CA THR A 59 -0.16 -14.38 11.68
C THR A 59 -1.23 -14.02 12.70
N GLU A 60 -2.08 -14.98 13.08
CA GLU A 60 -3.14 -14.75 14.09
C GLU A 60 -2.59 -14.23 15.43
N ASP A 61 -1.44 -14.73 15.87
CA ASP A 61 -0.78 -14.26 17.09
C ASP A 61 -0.33 -12.79 16.95
N GLU A 62 0.28 -12.44 15.82
CA GLU A 62 0.68 -11.07 15.55
C GLU A 62 -0.51 -10.13 15.47
N LEU A 63 -1.59 -10.52 14.79
CA LEU A 63 -2.82 -9.72 14.68
C LEU A 63 -3.51 -9.57 16.04
N THR A 64 -3.43 -10.57 16.90
CA THR A 64 -3.91 -10.49 18.28
C THR A 64 -3.10 -9.47 19.08
N ILE A 65 -1.77 -9.43 18.89
CA ILE A 65 -0.91 -8.41 19.50
C ILE A 65 -1.30 -7.00 18.99
N LEU A 66 -1.56 -6.84 17.68
CA LEU A 66 -1.98 -5.53 17.14
C LEU A 66 -3.30 -5.06 17.76
N THR A 67 -4.28 -5.97 17.88
CA THR A 67 -5.55 -5.66 18.52
C THR A 67 -5.34 -5.27 19.98
N GLY A 68 -4.51 -6.02 20.70
CA GLY A 68 -4.20 -5.74 22.10
C GLY A 68 -3.43 -4.42 22.32
N LEU A 69 -2.55 -4.04 21.38
CA LEU A 69 -1.91 -2.72 21.42
C LEU A 69 -2.93 -1.60 21.21
N LEU A 70 -3.92 -1.80 20.34
CA LEU A 70 -4.94 -0.81 20.02
C LEU A 70 -5.93 -0.59 21.18
N ASP A 71 -6.36 -1.66 21.86
CA ASP A 71 -7.31 -1.61 22.97
C ASP A 71 -6.64 -1.46 24.35
N GLY A 72 -5.30 -1.55 24.41
CA GLY A 72 -4.51 -1.39 25.62
C GLY A 72 -4.36 -2.67 26.46
N SER A 73 -4.88 -3.82 26.03
CA SER A 73 -4.68 -5.11 26.71
C SER A 73 -3.25 -5.65 26.57
N VAL A 74 -2.55 -5.23 25.51
CA VAL A 74 -1.10 -5.44 25.33
C VAL A 74 -0.39 -4.09 25.47
N VAL A 75 0.63 -4.04 26.32
CA VAL A 75 1.43 -2.84 26.53
C VAL A 75 2.90 -3.18 26.27
N TRP A 76 3.53 -2.41 25.38
CA TRP A 76 4.99 -2.44 25.23
C TRP A 76 5.56 -1.23 25.99
N PRO A 77 6.41 -1.45 27.00
CA PRO A 77 6.97 -0.37 27.80
C PRO A 77 7.60 0.72 26.94
N GLY A 78 7.23 1.98 27.15
CA GLY A 78 7.72 3.14 26.39
C GLY A 78 7.07 3.37 25.04
N LEU A 79 6.32 2.44 24.47
CA LEU A 79 5.61 2.65 23.21
C LEU A 79 4.28 3.36 23.50
N ALA A 80 4.22 4.64 23.12
CA ALA A 80 2.95 5.39 23.16
C ALA A 80 2.12 5.02 21.92
N VAL A 81 0.90 4.52 22.17
CA VAL A 81 -0.08 4.27 21.09
C VAL A 81 -0.88 5.56 20.87
N ASP A 82 -0.22 6.52 20.21
CA ASP A 82 -0.80 7.79 19.81
C ASP A 82 -1.74 7.66 18.60
N THR A 83 -2.33 8.76 18.16
CA THR A 83 -3.28 8.79 17.04
C THR A 83 -2.66 8.20 15.75
N ASP A 84 -1.40 8.51 15.44
CA ASP A 84 -0.74 8.00 14.24
C ASP A 84 -0.50 6.50 14.29
N LEU A 85 -0.08 5.99 15.46
CA LEU A 85 0.14 4.56 15.64
C LEU A 85 -1.19 3.79 15.66
N ARG A 86 -2.26 4.38 16.23
CA ARG A 86 -3.63 3.83 16.17
C ARG A 86 -4.09 3.64 14.72
N TRP A 87 -3.94 4.66 13.89
CA TRP A 87 -4.27 4.55 12.46
C TRP A 87 -3.45 3.47 11.75
N SER A 88 -2.15 3.35 12.07
CA SER A 88 -1.31 2.29 11.51
C SER A 88 -1.81 0.89 11.90
N LEU A 89 -2.22 0.69 13.16
CA LEU A 89 -2.81 -0.55 13.66
C LEU A 89 -4.13 -0.88 12.95
N ILE A 90 -5.04 0.10 12.86
CA ILE A 90 -6.34 -0.06 12.21
C ILE A 90 -6.16 -0.38 10.73
N GLN A 91 -5.33 0.36 10.01
CA GLN A 91 -5.06 0.13 8.58
C GLN A 91 -4.55 -1.30 8.35
N ARG A 92 -3.64 -1.81 9.19
CA ARG A 92 -3.16 -3.19 9.04
C ARG A 92 -4.26 -4.21 9.31
N LEU A 93 -5.02 -4.05 10.39
CA LEU A 93 -6.13 -4.95 10.74
C LEU A 93 -7.23 -4.95 9.68
N VAL A 94 -7.51 -3.79 9.06
CA VAL A 94 -8.42 -3.66 7.92
C VAL A 94 -7.87 -4.36 6.68
N THR A 95 -6.59 -4.15 6.37
CA THR A 95 -5.94 -4.74 5.18
C THR A 95 -5.99 -6.27 5.17
N VAL A 96 -5.92 -6.87 6.34
CA VAL A 96 -6.02 -8.33 6.49
C VAL A 96 -7.45 -8.84 6.74
N GLY A 97 -8.44 -7.95 6.73
CA GLY A 97 -9.85 -8.29 6.86
C GLY A 97 -10.32 -8.60 8.28
N ARG A 98 -9.52 -8.27 9.30
CA ARG A 98 -9.92 -8.44 10.71
C ARG A 98 -10.83 -7.31 11.19
N PHE A 99 -10.68 -6.12 10.62
CA PHE A 99 -11.50 -4.93 10.85
C PHE A 99 -12.19 -4.49 9.56
N GLY A 100 -13.23 -3.68 9.68
CA GLY A 100 -14.04 -3.16 8.58
C GLY A 100 -14.39 -1.69 8.75
N ASP A 101 -15.50 -1.27 8.13
CA ASP A 101 -15.94 0.13 8.15
C ASP A 101 -16.28 0.61 9.56
N ALA A 102 -16.81 -0.23 10.41
CA ALA A 102 -17.20 0.15 11.77
C ALA A 102 -16.02 0.66 12.61
N GLU A 103 -14.85 -0.03 12.52
CA GLU A 103 -13.65 0.35 13.25
C GLU A 103 -12.99 1.60 12.62
N ILE A 104 -13.05 1.74 11.29
CA ILE A 104 -12.60 2.94 10.58
C ILE A 104 -13.42 4.16 11.02
N ASP A 105 -14.75 4.03 11.04
CA ASP A 105 -15.66 5.11 11.39
C ASP A 105 -15.51 5.49 12.89
N ALA A 106 -15.35 4.51 13.76
CA ALA A 106 -15.12 4.75 15.18
C ALA A 106 -13.82 5.54 15.43
N GLU A 107 -12.74 5.21 14.70
CA GLU A 107 -11.49 5.96 14.84
C GLU A 107 -11.58 7.35 14.19
N LEU A 108 -12.30 7.49 13.08
CA LEU A 108 -12.53 8.79 12.44
C LEU A 108 -13.34 9.74 13.34
N VAL A 109 -14.27 9.22 14.16
CA VAL A 109 -14.95 10.01 15.19
C VAL A 109 -13.98 10.50 16.26
N ARG A 110 -12.95 9.70 16.60
CA ARG A 110 -11.91 10.10 17.57
C ARG A 110 -10.92 11.12 16.98
N ASP A 111 -10.64 11.01 15.68
CA ASP A 111 -9.72 11.87 14.95
C ASP A 111 -10.43 12.55 13.76
N ASP A 112 -11.42 13.42 14.06
CA ASP A 112 -12.11 14.21 13.04
C ASP A 112 -11.26 15.39 12.53
N THR A 113 -10.07 15.05 12.03
CA THR A 113 -9.14 16.00 11.42
C THR A 113 -9.00 15.73 9.91
N ALA A 114 -8.34 16.66 9.21
CA ALA A 114 -7.97 16.43 7.80
C ALA A 114 -7.01 15.23 7.67
N THR A 115 -6.15 14.99 8.67
CA THR A 115 -5.27 13.83 8.70
C THR A 115 -6.05 12.55 8.94
N GLY A 116 -6.97 12.53 9.92
CA GLY A 116 -7.85 11.38 10.17
C GLY A 116 -8.67 10.99 8.94
N ARG A 117 -9.21 11.97 8.21
CA ARG A 117 -9.93 11.71 6.94
C ARG A 117 -9.04 11.07 5.88
N ARG A 118 -7.77 11.47 5.76
CA ARG A 118 -6.79 10.81 4.87
C ARG A 118 -6.51 9.38 5.30
N GLN A 119 -6.28 9.16 6.60
CA GLN A 119 -6.01 7.82 7.14
C GLN A 119 -7.22 6.88 6.94
N ALA A 120 -8.43 7.39 7.14
CA ALA A 120 -9.66 6.64 6.85
C ALA A 120 -9.81 6.30 5.36
N ALA A 121 -9.44 7.21 4.45
CA ALA A 121 -9.44 6.92 3.01
C ALA A 121 -8.47 5.79 2.64
N VAL A 122 -7.24 5.80 3.19
CA VAL A 122 -6.30 4.66 3.05
C VAL A 122 -6.95 3.37 3.53
N ALA A 123 -7.51 3.37 4.76
CA ALA A 123 -8.10 2.18 5.35
C ALA A 123 -9.27 1.61 4.53
N ARG A 124 -10.21 2.47 4.09
CA ARG A 124 -11.35 2.05 3.27
C ARG A 124 -10.92 1.40 1.95
N ALA A 125 -9.95 2.01 1.25
CA ALA A 125 -9.41 1.49 0.00
C ALA A 125 -8.55 0.21 0.18
N ALA A 126 -7.98 0.01 1.37
CA ALA A 126 -7.17 -1.17 1.71
C ALA A 126 -8.00 -2.40 2.13
N ARG A 127 -9.33 -2.30 2.26
CA ARG A 127 -10.18 -3.46 2.58
C ARG A 127 -10.01 -4.56 1.53
N PRO A 128 -9.83 -5.84 1.94
CA PRO A 128 -9.50 -6.95 1.04
C PRO A 128 -10.75 -7.55 0.39
N THR A 129 -11.58 -6.72 -0.23
CA THR A 129 -12.81 -7.16 -0.92
C THR A 129 -12.92 -6.51 -2.30
N ALA A 130 -13.51 -7.26 -3.26
CA ALA A 130 -13.75 -6.73 -4.60
C ALA A 130 -14.63 -5.47 -4.58
N ALA A 131 -15.63 -5.41 -3.69
CA ALA A 131 -16.51 -4.25 -3.54
C ALA A 131 -15.74 -3.00 -3.08
N ALA A 132 -14.82 -3.15 -2.10
CA ALA A 132 -13.99 -2.03 -1.63
C ALA A 132 -13.03 -1.55 -2.73
N LYS A 133 -12.44 -2.48 -3.51
CA LYS A 133 -11.60 -2.12 -4.64
C LYS A 133 -12.39 -1.41 -5.74
N ALA A 134 -13.59 -1.87 -6.05
CA ALA A 134 -14.46 -1.21 -7.03
C ALA A 134 -14.85 0.20 -6.59
N GLN A 135 -15.21 0.39 -5.32
CA GLN A 135 -15.52 1.71 -4.78
C GLN A 135 -14.30 2.65 -4.83
N ALA A 136 -13.13 2.18 -4.39
CA ALA A 136 -11.90 2.98 -4.42
C ALA A 136 -11.51 3.34 -5.86
N TRP A 137 -11.65 2.41 -6.80
CA TRP A 137 -11.43 2.66 -8.23
C TRP A 137 -12.35 3.76 -8.76
N ALA A 138 -13.68 3.65 -8.51
CA ALA A 138 -14.65 4.67 -8.92
C ALA A 138 -14.35 6.03 -8.28
N ASP A 139 -14.03 6.07 -6.98
CA ASP A 139 -13.65 7.31 -6.29
C ASP A 139 -12.43 7.98 -6.95
N ILE A 140 -11.42 7.21 -7.34
CA ILE A 140 -10.19 7.73 -7.96
C ILE A 140 -10.45 8.20 -9.40
N THR A 141 -11.19 7.42 -10.18
CA THR A 141 -11.26 7.62 -11.63
C THR A 141 -12.46 8.43 -12.10
N GLU A 142 -13.58 8.39 -11.39
CA GLU A 142 -14.84 9.03 -11.80
C GLU A 142 -15.10 10.35 -11.08
N ARG A 143 -14.74 10.46 -9.80
CA ARG A 143 -14.97 11.68 -9.02
C ARG A 143 -13.99 12.77 -9.40
N THR A 144 -14.51 14.00 -9.53
CA THR A 144 -13.72 15.20 -9.87
C THR A 144 -13.59 16.19 -8.70
N ASP A 145 -14.32 15.91 -7.62
CA ASP A 145 -14.44 16.76 -6.44
C ASP A 145 -13.54 16.33 -5.27
N LEU A 146 -12.78 15.25 -5.43
CA LEU A 146 -11.87 14.77 -4.37
C LEU A 146 -10.66 15.70 -4.22
N PRO A 147 -10.38 16.17 -3.00
CA PRO A 147 -9.09 16.81 -2.72
C PRO A 147 -7.91 15.88 -3.06
N ASN A 148 -6.84 16.43 -3.65
CA ASN A 148 -5.67 15.64 -4.04
C ASN A 148 -5.13 14.75 -2.91
N ALA A 149 -5.10 15.26 -1.67
CA ALA A 149 -4.63 14.48 -0.52
C ALA A 149 -5.52 13.25 -0.20
N ILE A 150 -6.81 13.31 -0.48
CA ILE A 150 -7.73 12.16 -0.34
C ILE A 150 -7.57 11.21 -1.52
N LEU A 151 -7.41 11.74 -2.73
CA LEU A 151 -7.12 10.94 -3.92
C LEU A 151 -5.85 10.10 -3.73
N GLU A 152 -4.75 10.72 -3.33
CA GLU A 152 -3.47 10.05 -3.07
C GLU A 152 -3.59 9.01 -1.95
N ALA A 153 -4.31 9.33 -0.88
CA ALA A 153 -4.58 8.40 0.22
C ALA A 153 -5.39 7.18 -0.26
N THR A 154 -6.41 7.40 -1.09
CA THR A 154 -7.23 6.32 -1.67
C THR A 154 -6.40 5.44 -2.59
N ILE A 155 -5.56 6.02 -3.46
CA ILE A 155 -4.61 5.28 -4.31
C ILE A 155 -3.67 4.44 -3.45
N GLY A 156 -3.08 5.02 -2.40
CA GLY A 156 -2.17 4.32 -1.49
C GLY A 156 -2.81 3.09 -0.80
N GLY A 157 -4.08 3.20 -0.41
CA GLY A 157 -4.82 2.07 0.15
C GLY A 157 -5.26 1.03 -0.90
N PHE A 158 -5.58 1.48 -2.11
CA PHE A 158 -5.97 0.60 -3.22
C PHE A 158 -4.83 -0.33 -3.64
N MET A 159 -3.61 0.21 -3.81
CA MET A 159 -2.43 -0.51 -4.28
C MET A 159 -1.72 -1.23 -3.13
N HIS A 160 -2.15 -2.44 -2.79
CA HIS A 160 -1.58 -3.19 -1.67
C HIS A 160 -0.96 -4.54 -2.12
N PRO A 161 0.32 -4.83 -1.76
CA PRO A 161 1.04 -6.01 -2.22
C PRO A 161 0.48 -7.36 -1.71
N ASP A 162 -0.33 -7.35 -0.64
CA ASP A 162 -1.02 -8.56 -0.15
C ASP A 162 -2.33 -8.85 -0.91
N GLN A 163 -2.72 -8.00 -1.88
CA GLN A 163 -4.03 -8.04 -2.53
C GLN A 163 -3.92 -8.08 -4.07
N ILE A 164 -2.85 -8.67 -4.59
CA ILE A 164 -2.54 -8.70 -6.03
C ILE A 164 -3.69 -9.30 -6.85
N GLU A 165 -4.34 -10.35 -6.37
CA GLU A 165 -5.47 -10.98 -7.06
C GLU A 165 -6.66 -10.03 -7.22
N LEU A 166 -6.91 -9.18 -6.23
CA LEU A 166 -7.95 -8.15 -6.29
C LEU A 166 -7.58 -6.97 -7.20
N LEU A 167 -6.29 -6.76 -7.47
CA LEU A 167 -5.80 -5.69 -8.35
C LEU A 167 -5.73 -6.11 -9.81
N THR A 168 -5.58 -7.40 -10.08
CA THR A 168 -5.41 -7.93 -11.45
C THR A 168 -6.50 -7.47 -12.43
N PRO A 169 -7.80 -7.43 -12.08
CA PRO A 169 -8.85 -6.97 -12.99
C PRO A 169 -8.72 -5.48 -13.41
N TYR A 170 -7.99 -4.68 -12.66
CA TYR A 170 -7.85 -3.24 -12.92
C TYR A 170 -6.72 -2.90 -13.87
N ARG A 171 -5.85 -3.85 -14.23
CA ARG A 171 -4.76 -3.59 -15.19
C ARG A 171 -5.28 -3.10 -16.53
N ASP A 172 -6.18 -3.85 -17.13
CA ASP A 172 -6.72 -3.53 -18.47
C ASP A 172 -7.50 -2.20 -18.42
N THR A 173 -8.29 -2.00 -17.38
CA THR A 173 -9.05 -0.76 -17.16
C THR A 173 -8.12 0.44 -16.97
N TYR A 174 -6.99 0.27 -16.26
CA TYR A 174 -6.00 1.32 -16.10
C TYR A 174 -5.48 1.84 -17.44
N PHE A 175 -5.04 0.96 -18.34
CA PHE A 175 -4.55 1.38 -19.65
C PHE A 175 -5.65 2.00 -20.51
N ALA A 176 -6.89 1.51 -20.40
CA ALA A 176 -8.02 2.02 -21.16
C ALA A 176 -8.40 3.47 -20.79
N ILE A 177 -8.27 3.87 -19.52
CA ILE A 177 -8.68 5.20 -19.07
C ILE A 177 -7.63 6.29 -19.27
N LEU A 178 -6.36 5.96 -19.55
CA LEU A 178 -5.27 6.94 -19.56
C LEU A 178 -5.53 8.12 -20.51
N GLY A 179 -5.94 7.85 -21.74
CA GLY A 179 -6.15 8.90 -22.75
C GLY A 179 -7.21 9.91 -22.34
N GLU A 180 -8.33 9.45 -21.78
CA GLU A 180 -9.40 10.32 -21.31
C GLU A 180 -8.99 11.06 -20.02
N MET A 181 -8.28 10.40 -19.14
CA MET A 181 -7.80 10.97 -17.89
C MET A 181 -6.90 12.18 -18.13
N TRP A 182 -5.97 12.10 -19.11
CA TRP A 182 -5.08 13.20 -19.47
C TRP A 182 -5.77 14.35 -20.21
N LYS A 183 -6.97 14.11 -20.79
CA LYS A 183 -7.77 15.15 -21.45
C LYS A 183 -8.70 15.88 -20.46
N SER A 184 -9.22 15.17 -19.46
CA SER A 184 -10.31 15.66 -18.60
C SER A 184 -9.86 16.13 -17.21
N ARG A 185 -8.66 15.72 -16.74
CA ARG A 185 -8.15 16.06 -15.42
C ARG A 185 -7.05 17.12 -15.48
N THR A 186 -6.75 17.75 -14.34
CA THR A 186 -5.57 18.60 -14.22
C THR A 186 -4.29 17.75 -14.37
N ASN A 187 -3.21 18.37 -14.83
CA ASN A 187 -1.92 17.66 -14.97
C ASN A 187 -1.46 16.99 -13.68
N GLU A 188 -1.69 17.61 -12.52
CA GLU A 188 -1.34 17.07 -11.22
C GLU A 188 -2.16 15.80 -10.93
N THR A 189 -3.49 15.88 -11.04
CA THR A 189 -4.38 14.74 -10.80
C THR A 189 -4.09 13.60 -11.78
N ALA A 190 -3.92 13.89 -13.09
CA ALA A 190 -3.59 12.89 -14.10
C ALA A 190 -2.24 12.22 -13.81
N THR A 191 -1.23 12.98 -13.36
CA THR A 191 0.07 12.44 -12.93
C THR A 191 -0.08 11.51 -11.74
N ASN A 192 -0.80 11.94 -10.68
CA ASN A 192 -1.02 11.14 -9.47
C ASN A 192 -1.73 9.81 -9.79
N ILE A 193 -2.74 9.84 -10.65
CA ILE A 193 -3.46 8.63 -11.08
C ILE A 193 -2.55 7.76 -11.96
N THR A 194 -1.84 8.34 -12.93
CA THR A 194 -0.97 7.59 -13.84
C THR A 194 0.14 6.84 -13.08
N VAL A 195 0.79 7.51 -12.14
CA VAL A 195 1.88 6.91 -11.35
C VAL A 195 1.32 5.97 -10.27
N GLY A 196 0.28 6.43 -9.58
CA GLY A 196 -0.21 5.74 -8.40
C GLY A 196 -1.01 4.47 -8.68
N LEU A 197 -1.74 4.42 -9.80
CA LEU A 197 -2.48 3.23 -10.23
C LEU A 197 -1.70 2.36 -11.24
N TYR A 198 -0.48 2.78 -11.65
CA TYR A 198 0.33 1.94 -12.53
C TYR A 198 0.46 0.52 -11.93
N PRO A 199 0.24 -0.54 -12.70
CA PRO A 199 0.17 -1.90 -12.17
C PRO A 199 1.55 -2.50 -11.83
N PHE A 200 2.38 -1.76 -11.08
CA PHE A 200 3.76 -2.14 -10.73
C PHE A 200 3.85 -3.40 -9.86
N LEU A 201 2.76 -3.81 -9.22
CA LEU A 201 2.68 -5.06 -8.44
C LEU A 201 2.44 -6.28 -9.32
N LEU A 202 1.85 -6.09 -10.52
CA LEU A 202 1.60 -7.13 -11.51
C LEU A 202 2.84 -7.29 -12.39
N VAL A 203 3.85 -7.97 -11.84
CA VAL A 203 5.17 -8.12 -12.47
C VAL A 203 5.14 -9.31 -13.44
N ASP A 204 4.67 -9.05 -14.67
CA ASP A 204 4.54 -10.03 -15.74
C ASP A 204 4.72 -9.41 -17.13
N GLU A 205 4.89 -10.25 -18.16
CA GLU A 205 5.04 -9.83 -19.56
C GLU A 205 3.79 -9.10 -20.08
N THR A 206 2.61 -9.41 -19.57
CA THR A 206 1.37 -8.73 -19.98
C THR A 206 1.40 -7.26 -19.59
N THR A 207 1.82 -6.95 -18.36
CA THR A 207 1.98 -5.55 -17.91
C THR A 207 3.00 -4.81 -18.76
N ILE A 208 4.13 -5.44 -19.09
CA ILE A 208 5.16 -4.85 -19.94
C ILE A 208 4.61 -4.57 -21.35
N SER A 209 3.98 -5.56 -21.99
CA SER A 209 3.41 -5.44 -23.33
C SER A 209 2.32 -4.38 -23.43
N MET A 210 1.42 -4.31 -22.43
CA MET A 210 0.37 -3.27 -22.40
C MET A 210 0.97 -1.89 -22.20
N THR A 211 2.03 -1.77 -21.40
CA THR A 211 2.76 -0.50 -21.24
C THR A 211 3.43 -0.07 -22.52
N ASP A 212 4.10 -0.99 -23.25
CA ASP A 212 4.71 -0.71 -24.54
C ASP A 212 3.68 -0.24 -25.58
N ALA A 213 2.53 -0.90 -25.63
CA ALA A 213 1.42 -0.49 -26.50
C ALA A 213 0.88 0.91 -26.15
N ALA A 214 0.74 1.23 -24.87
CA ALA A 214 0.31 2.56 -24.42
C ALA A 214 1.36 3.65 -24.73
N ILE A 215 2.66 3.37 -24.59
CA ILE A 215 3.74 4.28 -24.95
C ILE A 215 3.77 4.55 -26.47
N ALA A 216 3.51 3.53 -27.29
CA ALA A 216 3.44 3.67 -28.74
C ALA A 216 2.19 4.42 -29.24
N GLY A 217 1.19 4.59 -28.38
CA GLY A 217 -0.04 5.32 -28.68
C GLY A 217 0.13 6.86 -28.60
N ASP A 218 -0.98 7.57 -28.83
CA ASP A 218 -1.02 9.05 -28.80
C ASP A 218 -1.44 9.58 -27.42
N LEU A 219 -0.62 9.35 -26.41
CA LEU A 219 -0.85 9.86 -25.05
C LEU A 219 -0.18 11.19 -24.74
N GLY A 220 0.77 11.63 -25.60
CA GLY A 220 1.62 12.79 -25.34
C GLY A 220 2.85 12.47 -24.47
N ALA A 221 3.83 13.38 -24.46
CA ALA A 221 5.17 13.13 -23.91
C ALA A 221 5.19 12.85 -22.40
N THR A 222 4.36 13.53 -21.62
CA THR A 222 4.36 13.38 -20.15
C THR A 222 3.90 11.99 -19.71
N PRO A 223 2.70 11.50 -20.08
CA PRO A 223 2.29 10.14 -19.72
C PRO A 223 3.21 9.07 -20.31
N GLN A 224 3.71 9.24 -21.55
CA GLN A 224 4.65 8.27 -22.12
C GLN A 224 5.93 8.13 -21.28
N ARG A 225 6.48 9.23 -20.77
CA ARG A 225 7.64 9.20 -19.88
C ARG A 225 7.33 8.50 -18.56
N LEU A 226 6.18 8.82 -17.92
CA LEU A 226 5.78 8.19 -16.67
C LEU A 226 5.56 6.68 -16.82
N LEU A 227 4.96 6.26 -17.92
CA LEU A 227 4.78 4.86 -18.26
C LEU A 227 6.12 4.15 -18.50
N ALA A 228 7.07 4.81 -19.19
CA ALA A 228 8.41 4.24 -19.40
C ALA A 228 9.17 4.03 -18.08
N GLU A 229 9.06 4.95 -17.12
CA GLU A 229 9.61 4.81 -15.78
C GLU A 229 8.97 3.62 -15.02
N GLY A 230 7.63 3.49 -15.09
CA GLY A 230 6.91 2.35 -14.50
C GLY A 230 7.31 1.02 -15.12
N ARG A 231 7.39 0.96 -16.46
CA ARG A 231 7.83 -0.21 -17.24
C ARG A 231 9.23 -0.70 -16.81
N ASP A 232 10.18 0.22 -16.72
CA ASP A 232 11.55 -0.11 -16.27
C ASP A 232 11.53 -0.70 -14.84
N GLY A 233 10.67 -0.16 -13.97
CA GLY A 233 10.45 -0.71 -12.63
C GLY A 233 9.94 -2.16 -12.64
N VAL A 234 8.94 -2.46 -13.45
CA VAL A 234 8.38 -3.82 -13.60
C VAL A 234 9.41 -4.77 -14.20
N GLU A 235 10.12 -4.35 -15.23
CA GLU A 235 11.17 -5.17 -15.86
C GLU A 235 12.32 -5.51 -14.90
N ARG A 236 12.77 -4.53 -14.11
CA ARG A 236 13.76 -4.77 -13.04
C ARG A 236 13.24 -5.75 -11.99
N ALA A 237 11.98 -5.59 -11.58
CA ALA A 237 11.33 -6.49 -10.64
C ALA A 237 11.23 -7.92 -11.21
N ALA A 238 10.87 -8.09 -12.47
CA ALA A 238 10.81 -9.40 -13.13
C ALA A 238 12.17 -10.11 -13.12
N ARG A 239 13.25 -9.40 -13.48
CA ARG A 239 14.63 -9.95 -13.43
C ARG A 239 15.03 -10.34 -12.01
N ALA A 240 14.72 -9.51 -11.01
CA ALA A 240 15.03 -9.79 -9.61
C ALA A 240 14.27 -11.01 -9.09
N ARG A 241 12.95 -11.08 -9.35
CA ARG A 241 12.11 -12.23 -8.97
C ARG A 241 12.57 -13.53 -9.61
N ALA A 242 12.95 -13.48 -10.89
CA ALA A 242 13.48 -14.66 -11.58
C ALA A 242 14.80 -15.15 -10.99
N ARG A 243 15.64 -14.25 -10.44
CA ARG A 243 16.85 -14.63 -9.73
C ARG A 243 16.57 -15.18 -8.34
N ASP A 244 15.71 -14.50 -7.58
CA ASP A 244 15.31 -14.89 -6.22
C ASP A 244 14.61 -16.26 -6.19
N ALA A 245 13.86 -16.60 -7.24
CA ALA A 245 13.21 -17.91 -7.38
C ALA A 245 14.19 -19.09 -7.58
N ARG A 246 15.44 -18.82 -7.92
CA ARG A 246 16.48 -19.85 -8.15
C ARG A 246 17.34 -20.14 -6.92
N GLY A 247 17.21 -19.34 -5.86
CA GLY A 247 17.98 -19.43 -4.62
C GLY A 247 19.28 -18.66 -4.70
#